data_067191dd69b34dce328bd4b06263fc93
#
_entry.id   067191dd69b34dce328bd4b06263fc93
#
_cell.length_a   1.000
_cell.length_b   1.000
_cell.length_c   1.000
_cell.angle_alpha   90.00
_cell.angle_beta   90.00
_cell.angle_gamma   90.00
#
_symmetry.space_group_name_H-M   'P 1'
#
loop_
_entity.id
_entity.type
_entity.pdbx_description
1 polymer ?
#
loop_
_entity_poly.entity_id
_entity_poly.type
_entity_poly.pdbx_seq_one_letter_code
_entity_poly.pdbx_strand_id
1 'polypeptide(L)'
;MEIKQRSAPQRQLWAQFDALQMGSGWDEEDIQKPQILLEDVFGDSHPGSTHLGGIMEQAKYGVFEKGGYPAQYHTTDICDGCAQGHDGMNYILASREAICDMIEVHGSVYPWDGVILSASCDKSIPAQLKAAARLDLPAIFIPGGSMRPGPDMTTSLVAGDISLRQKRKDAITPQEIRDYKITGCPSVGACTFLGTASTMQCMAEALGLTLPGAALMPATMRDIYAGARQAGRQILSLIEKDIRPHDILTREAFENAIVVHSAIGGSTNATIHLPSIARELGIHLEPELFDEINHKVPHLGNINPSGQHLTESFWFAGGVPLVQLYLKDMLHLDVMTVTGKTLGENLEDLQRDNFFQRNLGYLHNYGLERDQVIFPVDKALEKGSVAILRGNLAPEGAVIKYSACSQEMREMEGPARVFDREEDAYQAVVDGIVEPGDILVIRYEGPRGSGMPEMLMTTEAIVCDEKLNGTVSLVTDGRFSGATRGAAIGHVSPEAASGGPLAFVETGDIIAYSVERRTLDVVGIQGQKLPPQEIANVLAQRAEKGVVPRPPRKGLYKRYTSHALSAMEGAGYDD
;
A
#
# COMPACT_ATOMS: atom_id res chain seq x y z
N MET A 1 10.34 16.84 -33.12
CA MET A 1 11.68 16.20 -33.17
C MET A 1 11.43 14.75 -33.56
N GLU A 2 12.25 14.15 -34.41
CA GLU A 2 12.07 12.74 -34.76
C GLU A 2 12.53 11.90 -33.58
N ILE A 3 11.65 11.04 -33.01
CA ILE A 3 11.99 10.20 -31.86
C ILE A 3 12.98 9.16 -32.32
N LYS A 4 14.17 9.16 -31.71
CA LYS A 4 15.21 8.14 -31.98
C LYS A 4 14.85 6.85 -31.25
N GLN A 5 14.36 5.86 -31.99
CA GLN A 5 13.97 4.56 -31.42
C GLN A 5 15.14 3.82 -30.81
N ARG A 6 14.94 3.26 -29.64
CA ARG A 6 15.92 2.38 -28.95
C ARG A 6 16.10 1.06 -29.69
N SER A 7 15.09 0.57 -30.40
CA SER A 7 15.11 -0.66 -31.19
C SER A 7 15.92 -0.56 -32.48
N ALA A 8 16.14 0.64 -33.04
CA ALA A 8 16.79 0.82 -34.34
C ALA A 8 18.20 0.20 -34.46
N PRO A 9 19.12 0.31 -33.47
CA PRO A 9 20.42 -0.36 -33.53
C PRO A 9 20.31 -1.88 -33.53
N GLN A 10 19.36 -2.46 -32.76
CA GLN A 10 19.16 -3.92 -32.69
C GLN A 10 18.63 -4.48 -34.01
N ARG A 11 17.72 -3.78 -34.66
CA ARG A 11 17.16 -4.19 -35.96
C ARG A 11 18.22 -4.16 -37.06
N GLN A 12 19.13 -3.19 -37.02
CA GLN A 12 20.28 -3.13 -37.93
C GLN A 12 21.28 -4.26 -37.69
N LEU A 13 21.43 -4.67 -36.42
CA LEU A 13 22.34 -5.76 -36.04
C LEU A 13 21.80 -7.13 -36.40
N TRP A 14 20.49 -7.35 -36.23
CA TRP A 14 19.87 -8.68 -36.32
C TRP A 14 18.51 -8.65 -37.04
N ALA A 15 18.50 -8.94 -38.33
CA ALA A 15 17.31 -8.85 -39.17
C ALA A 15 16.13 -9.74 -38.74
N GLN A 16 16.39 -10.82 -37.97
CA GLN A 16 15.34 -11.69 -37.45
C GLN A 16 14.40 -10.95 -36.48
N PHE A 17 14.87 -9.88 -35.83
CA PHE A 17 14.07 -9.08 -34.92
C PHE A 17 12.81 -8.55 -35.60
N ASP A 18 12.96 -7.88 -36.75
CA ASP A 18 11.82 -7.37 -37.53
C ASP A 18 10.90 -8.50 -38.00
N ALA A 19 11.48 -9.61 -38.49
CA ALA A 19 10.72 -10.77 -38.95
C ALA A 19 9.85 -11.39 -37.85
N LEU A 20 10.32 -11.41 -36.59
CA LEU A 20 9.56 -11.90 -35.44
C LEU A 20 8.42 -10.95 -35.07
N GLN A 21 8.65 -9.64 -35.11
CA GLN A 21 7.60 -8.65 -34.87
C GLN A 21 6.52 -8.69 -35.96
N MET A 22 6.93 -8.79 -37.24
CA MET A 22 5.99 -8.93 -38.37
C MET A 22 5.18 -10.23 -38.26
N GLY A 23 5.80 -11.33 -37.78
CA GLY A 23 5.11 -12.57 -37.46
C GLY A 23 4.04 -12.44 -36.37
N SER A 24 4.12 -11.42 -35.55
CA SER A 24 3.12 -11.06 -34.52
C SER A 24 2.03 -10.12 -35.06
N GLY A 25 2.04 -9.79 -36.36
CA GLY A 25 1.05 -8.93 -37.00
C GLY A 25 1.44 -7.46 -37.12
N TRP A 26 2.69 -7.09 -36.82
CA TRP A 26 3.22 -5.76 -37.11
C TRP A 26 3.55 -5.65 -38.60
N ASP A 27 3.50 -4.46 -39.16
CA ASP A 27 3.97 -4.20 -40.52
C ASP A 27 5.25 -3.34 -40.53
N GLU A 28 5.80 -3.08 -41.73
CA GLU A 28 7.01 -2.29 -41.87
C GLU A 28 6.86 -0.87 -41.35
N GLU A 29 5.66 -0.29 -41.42
CA GLU A 29 5.37 1.04 -40.91
C GLU A 29 5.29 1.04 -39.38
N ASP A 30 4.71 -0.02 -38.79
CA ASP A 30 4.60 -0.18 -37.33
C ASP A 30 5.97 -0.29 -36.66
N ILE A 31 6.87 -1.06 -37.27
CA ILE A 31 8.23 -1.25 -36.78
C ILE A 31 9.02 0.08 -36.70
N GLN A 32 8.66 1.07 -37.53
CA GLN A 32 9.30 2.38 -37.55
C GLN A 32 8.71 3.34 -36.50
N LYS A 33 7.63 2.98 -35.81
CA LYS A 33 7.03 3.78 -34.74
C LYS A 33 7.74 3.58 -33.40
N PRO A 34 7.69 4.53 -32.47
CA PRO A 34 8.12 4.30 -31.08
C PRO A 34 7.37 3.13 -30.48
N GLN A 35 8.09 2.20 -29.86
CA GLN A 35 7.56 0.93 -29.33
C GLN A 35 7.31 1.05 -27.84
N ILE A 36 6.06 0.86 -27.43
CA ILE A 36 5.61 1.09 -26.05
C ILE A 36 5.22 -0.24 -25.43
N LEU A 37 5.90 -0.59 -24.31
CA LEU A 37 5.49 -1.70 -23.46
C LEU A 37 4.26 -1.30 -22.65
N LEU A 38 3.21 -2.10 -22.69
CA LEU A 38 2.06 -1.99 -21.79
C LEU A 38 2.07 -3.18 -20.82
N GLU A 39 2.10 -2.90 -19.53
CA GLU A 39 2.09 -3.92 -18.48
C GLU A 39 0.92 -3.71 -17.53
N ASP A 40 0.10 -4.73 -17.38
CA ASP A 40 -0.93 -4.77 -16.36
C ASP A 40 -0.93 -6.10 -15.60
N VAL A 41 -1.76 -6.14 -14.58
CA VAL A 41 -1.95 -7.31 -13.73
C VAL A 41 -3.36 -7.89 -13.90
N PHE A 42 -3.91 -7.83 -15.11
CA PHE A 42 -5.23 -8.37 -15.42
C PHE A 42 -5.37 -9.83 -15.00
N GLY A 43 -6.52 -10.17 -14.41
CA GLY A 43 -6.90 -11.53 -14.04
C GLY A 43 -8.32 -11.57 -13.51
N ASP A 44 -8.95 -12.76 -13.57
CA ASP A 44 -10.40 -12.94 -13.33
C ASP A 44 -10.75 -13.27 -11.86
N SER A 45 -9.75 -13.33 -10.97
CA SER A 45 -9.97 -13.91 -9.64
C SER A 45 -10.49 -12.92 -8.59
N HIS A 46 -10.36 -11.60 -8.81
CA HIS A 46 -10.80 -10.58 -7.85
C HIS A 46 -11.09 -9.23 -8.50
N PRO A 47 -11.91 -8.37 -7.84
CA PRO A 47 -12.39 -7.12 -8.45
C PRO A 47 -11.31 -6.06 -8.68
N GLY A 48 -10.13 -6.21 -8.06
CA GLY A 48 -9.02 -5.26 -8.24
C GLY A 48 -8.33 -5.37 -9.60
N SER A 49 -8.47 -6.51 -10.32
CA SER A 49 -7.74 -6.74 -11.59
C SER A 49 -8.61 -6.95 -12.82
N THR A 50 -9.83 -7.45 -12.67
CA THR A 50 -10.69 -7.88 -13.80
C THR A 50 -11.01 -6.80 -14.84
N HIS A 51 -10.96 -5.52 -14.49
CA HIS A 51 -11.28 -4.39 -15.37
C HIS A 51 -10.06 -3.76 -16.05
N LEU A 52 -8.84 -4.13 -15.65
CA LEU A 52 -7.60 -3.49 -16.12
C LEU A 52 -7.39 -3.67 -17.63
N GLY A 53 -7.79 -4.81 -18.20
CA GLY A 53 -7.71 -5.03 -19.65
C GLY A 53 -8.43 -3.96 -20.46
N GLY A 54 -9.63 -3.51 -20.02
CA GLY A 54 -10.36 -2.42 -20.66
C GLY A 54 -9.67 -1.05 -20.53
N ILE A 55 -9.01 -0.81 -19.41
CA ILE A 55 -8.19 0.40 -19.19
C ILE A 55 -7.00 0.41 -20.15
N MET A 56 -6.30 -0.71 -20.26
CA MET A 56 -5.12 -0.82 -21.14
C MET A 56 -5.48 -0.74 -22.61
N GLU A 57 -6.65 -1.23 -23.00
CA GLU A 57 -7.14 -1.05 -24.38
C GLU A 57 -7.29 0.43 -24.72
N GLN A 58 -7.81 1.27 -23.81
CA GLN A 58 -7.89 2.71 -24.05
C GLN A 58 -6.50 3.35 -24.08
N ALA A 59 -5.55 2.90 -23.27
CA ALA A 59 -4.17 3.36 -23.36
C ALA A 59 -3.56 3.06 -24.74
N LYS A 60 -3.79 1.86 -25.31
CA LYS A 60 -3.38 1.51 -26.68
C LYS A 60 -3.90 2.50 -27.71
N TYR A 61 -5.20 2.86 -27.64
CA TYR A 61 -5.76 3.87 -28.56
C TYR A 61 -5.02 5.21 -28.44
N GLY A 62 -4.70 5.63 -27.22
CA GLY A 62 -3.91 6.85 -26.99
C GLY A 62 -2.52 6.80 -27.61
N VAL A 63 -1.84 5.66 -27.52
CA VAL A 63 -0.52 5.43 -28.14
C VAL A 63 -0.63 5.50 -29.66
N PHE A 64 -1.58 4.78 -30.28
CA PHE A 64 -1.80 4.82 -31.73
C PHE A 64 -2.12 6.22 -32.26
N GLU A 65 -2.96 6.98 -31.54
CA GLU A 65 -3.32 8.36 -31.91
C GLU A 65 -2.12 9.30 -31.98
N LYS A 66 -1.05 9.00 -31.24
CA LYS A 66 0.19 9.79 -31.23
C LYS A 66 1.32 9.18 -32.07
N GLY A 67 1.01 8.13 -32.85
CA GLY A 67 1.96 7.52 -33.77
C GLY A 67 2.98 6.59 -33.12
N GLY A 68 2.69 6.09 -31.91
CA GLY A 68 3.44 4.99 -31.29
C GLY A 68 2.82 3.62 -31.62
N TYR A 69 3.51 2.55 -31.29
CA TYR A 69 3.00 1.18 -31.42
C TYR A 69 3.08 0.44 -30.06
N PRO A 70 1.93 0.03 -29.49
CA PRO A 70 1.86 -0.61 -28.19
C PRO A 70 1.96 -2.14 -28.30
N ALA A 71 2.71 -2.77 -27.40
CA ALA A 71 2.69 -4.21 -27.17
C ALA A 71 2.35 -4.50 -25.71
N GLN A 72 1.37 -5.35 -25.45
CA GLN A 72 0.88 -5.63 -24.11
C GLN A 72 1.34 -6.97 -23.60
N TYR A 73 1.79 -6.95 -22.34
CA TYR A 73 2.06 -8.11 -21.52
C TYR A 73 1.24 -8.05 -20.22
N HIS A 74 1.16 -9.17 -19.52
CA HIS A 74 0.47 -9.29 -18.24
C HIS A 74 1.37 -9.98 -17.24
N THR A 75 1.42 -9.46 -16.03
CA THR A 75 1.94 -10.18 -14.87
C THR A 75 0.78 -10.71 -14.03
N THR A 76 1.09 -11.36 -12.90
CA THR A 76 0.07 -11.82 -11.96
C THR A 76 -0.45 -10.71 -11.07
N ASP A 77 -1.62 -10.93 -10.46
CA ASP A 77 -2.10 -10.17 -9.30
C ASP A 77 -2.73 -11.10 -8.28
N ILE A 78 -2.71 -10.71 -7.01
CA ILE A 78 -3.38 -11.41 -5.93
C ILE A 78 -4.00 -10.42 -4.96
N CYS A 79 -5.15 -10.81 -4.41
CA CYS A 79 -5.88 -9.99 -3.45
C CYS A 79 -5.58 -10.44 -2.02
N ASP A 80 -5.09 -9.54 -1.19
CA ASP A 80 -4.85 -9.78 0.24
C ASP A 80 -6.13 -10.29 0.93
N GLY A 81 -7.30 -9.76 0.58
CA GLY A 81 -8.59 -10.20 1.11
C GLY A 81 -8.93 -11.67 0.83
N CYS A 82 -8.50 -12.20 -0.33
CA CYS A 82 -8.69 -13.61 -0.67
C CYS A 82 -7.71 -14.54 0.05
N ALA A 83 -6.62 -13.99 0.56
CA ALA A 83 -5.55 -14.74 1.25
C ALA A 83 -5.68 -14.73 2.78
N GLN A 84 -6.67 -14.03 3.35
CA GLN A 84 -6.87 -13.94 4.79
C GLN A 84 -7.20 -15.32 5.41
N GLY A 85 -6.56 -15.62 6.56
CA GLY A 85 -6.85 -16.81 7.37
C GLY A 85 -6.24 -18.11 6.85
N HIS A 86 -5.24 -18.07 5.98
CA HIS A 86 -4.48 -19.24 5.55
C HIS A 86 -3.08 -18.89 5.02
N ASP A 87 -2.22 -19.88 4.84
CA ASP A 87 -0.81 -19.74 4.40
C ASP A 87 -0.63 -19.01 3.04
N GLY A 88 -1.69 -18.76 2.30
CA GLY A 88 -1.65 -17.92 1.08
C GLY A 88 -1.19 -16.50 1.37
N MET A 89 -1.49 -15.96 2.56
CA MET A 89 -1.08 -14.63 2.99
C MET A 89 0.46 -14.48 3.04
N ASN A 90 1.19 -15.56 3.27
CA ASN A 90 2.64 -15.59 3.30
C ASN A 90 3.31 -15.30 1.94
N TYR A 91 2.55 -15.42 0.84
CA TYR A 91 3.03 -15.11 -0.51
C TYR A 91 2.75 -13.66 -0.94
N ILE A 92 1.91 -12.96 -0.20
CA ILE A 92 1.37 -11.67 -0.62
C ILE A 92 2.48 -10.61 -0.79
N LEU A 93 3.35 -10.41 0.19
CA LEU A 93 4.44 -9.43 0.02
C LEU A 93 5.51 -9.93 -0.94
N ALA A 94 5.77 -11.24 -0.98
CA ALA A 94 6.68 -11.84 -1.95
C ALA A 94 6.23 -11.62 -3.41
N SER A 95 4.92 -11.47 -3.66
CA SER A 95 4.41 -11.19 -5.01
C SER A 95 4.83 -9.82 -5.53
N ARG A 96 5.04 -8.82 -4.64
CA ARG A 96 5.56 -7.50 -5.04
C ARG A 96 6.90 -7.64 -5.77
N GLU A 97 7.81 -8.44 -5.22
CA GLU A 97 9.12 -8.67 -5.84
C GLU A 97 8.98 -9.48 -7.13
N ALA A 98 8.17 -10.55 -7.12
CA ALA A 98 7.97 -11.38 -8.30
C ALA A 98 7.34 -10.62 -9.49
N ILE A 99 6.40 -9.73 -9.22
CA ILE A 99 5.79 -8.87 -10.25
C ILE A 99 6.83 -7.89 -10.80
N CYS A 100 7.62 -7.25 -9.92
CA CYS A 100 8.70 -6.36 -10.33
C CYS A 100 9.72 -7.08 -11.21
N ASP A 101 10.20 -8.26 -10.80
CA ASP A 101 11.16 -9.10 -11.55
C ASP A 101 10.59 -9.47 -12.94
N MET A 102 9.31 -9.82 -13.02
CA MET A 102 8.68 -10.18 -14.30
C MET A 102 8.57 -8.98 -15.25
N ILE A 103 8.20 -7.82 -14.75
CA ILE A 103 8.16 -6.58 -15.53
C ILE A 103 9.57 -6.20 -16.00
N GLU A 104 10.60 -6.38 -15.16
CA GLU A 104 11.99 -6.20 -15.55
C GLU A 104 12.37 -7.11 -16.70
N VAL A 105 11.98 -8.39 -16.66
CA VAL A 105 12.23 -9.33 -17.76
C VAL A 105 11.58 -8.82 -19.06
N HIS A 106 10.30 -8.45 -19.03
CA HIS A 106 9.60 -7.94 -20.22
C HIS A 106 10.22 -6.63 -20.73
N GLY A 107 10.56 -5.71 -19.81
CA GLY A 107 11.13 -4.40 -20.11
C GLY A 107 12.56 -4.42 -20.63
N SER A 108 13.34 -5.48 -20.26
CA SER A 108 14.76 -5.60 -20.62
C SER A 108 15.03 -6.44 -21.86
N VAL A 109 14.14 -7.39 -22.18
CA VAL A 109 14.32 -8.30 -23.33
C VAL A 109 14.15 -7.56 -24.66
N TYR A 110 13.25 -6.59 -24.73
CA TYR A 110 13.05 -5.74 -25.90
C TYR A 110 13.48 -4.30 -25.61
N PRO A 111 14.07 -3.62 -26.59
CA PRO A 111 14.51 -2.23 -26.45
C PRO A 111 13.32 -1.25 -26.59
N TRP A 112 12.40 -1.31 -25.66
CA TRP A 112 11.22 -0.43 -25.60
C TRP A 112 11.61 1.04 -25.47
N ASP A 113 10.82 1.93 -26.06
CA ASP A 113 11.01 3.39 -25.96
C ASP A 113 10.36 3.98 -24.72
N GLY A 114 9.31 3.33 -24.21
CA GLY A 114 8.62 3.72 -22.96
C GLY A 114 7.72 2.61 -22.44
N VAL A 115 7.20 2.79 -21.23
CA VAL A 115 6.33 1.81 -20.55
C VAL A 115 5.08 2.46 -19.96
N ILE A 116 3.93 1.82 -20.13
CA ILE A 116 2.67 2.15 -19.46
C ILE A 116 2.32 1.01 -18.52
N LEU A 117 2.07 1.33 -17.27
CA LEU A 117 1.80 0.39 -16.19
C LEU A 117 0.39 0.59 -15.66
N SER A 118 -0.34 -0.48 -15.29
CA SER A 118 -1.65 -0.36 -14.65
C SER A 118 -1.89 -1.46 -13.62
N ALA A 119 -2.28 -1.05 -12.43
CA ALA A 119 -2.63 -1.91 -11.32
C ALA A 119 -3.66 -1.24 -10.39
N SER A 120 -4.30 -2.04 -9.55
CA SER A 120 -5.32 -1.54 -8.63
C SER A 120 -5.26 -2.18 -7.24
N CYS A 121 -4.38 -3.17 -7.01
CA CYS A 121 -4.34 -3.91 -5.76
C CYS A 121 -3.06 -3.67 -4.95
N ASP A 122 -3.06 -4.14 -3.70
CA ASP A 122 -2.13 -3.80 -2.63
C ASP A 122 -0.66 -3.96 -2.97
N LYS A 123 -0.29 -5.02 -3.68
CA LYS A 123 1.12 -5.34 -3.97
C LYS A 123 1.51 -5.07 -5.41
N SER A 124 0.55 -5.14 -6.33
CA SER A 124 0.80 -4.86 -7.74
C SER A 124 1.10 -3.39 -8.02
N ILE A 125 0.47 -2.45 -7.31
CA ILE A 125 0.79 -1.03 -7.46
C ILE A 125 2.25 -0.74 -7.06
N PRO A 126 2.70 -1.03 -5.82
CA PRO A 126 4.10 -0.77 -5.47
C PRO A 126 5.08 -1.60 -6.30
N ALA A 127 4.73 -2.80 -6.76
CA ALA A 127 5.56 -3.60 -7.66
C ALA A 127 5.80 -2.90 -9.01
N GLN A 128 4.75 -2.33 -9.60
CA GLN A 128 4.86 -1.60 -10.86
C GLN A 128 5.61 -0.28 -10.72
N LEU A 129 5.41 0.45 -9.61
CA LEU A 129 6.18 1.67 -9.33
C LEU A 129 7.68 1.34 -9.12
N LYS A 130 7.95 0.23 -8.43
CA LYS A 130 9.30 -0.31 -8.26
C LYS A 130 9.93 -0.69 -9.60
N ALA A 131 9.19 -1.41 -10.46
CA ALA A 131 9.66 -1.78 -11.79
C ALA A 131 9.89 -0.56 -12.70
N ALA A 132 9.04 0.48 -12.62
CA ALA A 132 9.27 1.73 -13.33
C ALA A 132 10.60 2.38 -12.93
N ALA A 133 10.88 2.43 -11.62
CA ALA A 133 12.13 2.95 -11.08
C ALA A 133 13.35 2.14 -11.56
N ARG A 134 13.25 0.79 -11.53
CA ARG A 134 14.32 -0.14 -11.94
C ARG A 134 14.63 -0.08 -13.43
N LEU A 135 13.60 -0.05 -14.29
CA LEU A 135 13.76 0.01 -15.74
C LEU A 135 14.28 1.36 -16.23
N ASP A 136 13.93 2.42 -15.54
CA ASP A 136 14.28 3.81 -15.87
C ASP A 136 14.04 4.18 -17.34
N LEU A 137 12.95 3.67 -17.89
CA LEU A 137 12.38 4.09 -19.18
C LEU A 137 11.34 5.19 -18.95
N PRO A 138 11.09 6.10 -19.92
CA PRO A 138 9.91 6.95 -19.86
C PRO A 138 8.69 6.13 -19.46
N ALA A 139 8.06 6.47 -18.33
CA ALA A 139 7.04 5.64 -17.71
C ALA A 139 5.83 6.48 -17.26
N ILE A 140 4.64 5.87 -17.32
CA ILE A 140 3.42 6.42 -16.74
C ILE A 140 2.61 5.30 -16.10
N PHE A 141 2.12 5.53 -14.89
CA PHE A 141 1.25 4.61 -14.18
C PHE A 141 -0.21 5.03 -14.31
N ILE A 142 -1.11 4.07 -14.56
CA ILE A 142 -2.56 4.28 -14.64
C ILE A 142 -3.20 3.54 -13.47
N PRO A 143 -3.71 4.25 -12.45
CA PRO A 143 -4.44 3.62 -11.36
C PRO A 143 -5.72 2.96 -11.84
N GLY A 144 -6.02 1.76 -11.35
CA GLY A 144 -7.27 1.06 -11.68
C GLY A 144 -8.50 1.62 -10.95
N GLY A 145 -8.33 2.63 -10.10
CA GLY A 145 -9.42 3.32 -9.43
C GLY A 145 -9.99 2.58 -8.22
N SER A 146 -11.08 3.13 -7.65
CA SER A 146 -11.73 2.61 -6.46
C SER A 146 -13.07 1.94 -6.75
N MET A 147 -13.41 0.95 -5.92
CA MET A 147 -14.72 0.27 -5.90
C MET A 147 -15.80 1.21 -5.36
N ARG A 148 -17.03 1.03 -5.79
CA ARG A 148 -18.21 1.67 -5.21
C ARG A 148 -18.62 0.98 -3.92
N PRO A 149 -19.20 1.71 -2.94
CA PRO A 149 -19.83 1.09 -1.78
C PRO A 149 -21.09 0.32 -2.14
N GLY A 150 -21.46 -0.62 -1.27
CA GLY A 150 -22.76 -1.29 -1.32
C GLY A 150 -23.91 -0.40 -0.78
N PRO A 151 -25.13 -0.97 -0.68
CA PRO A 151 -26.26 -0.29 -0.05
C PRO A 151 -25.90 0.24 1.34
N ASP A 152 -26.46 1.39 1.71
CA ASP A 152 -26.22 2.06 2.99
C ASP A 152 -24.72 2.27 3.29
N MET A 153 -23.92 2.49 2.24
CA MET A 153 -22.47 2.67 2.31
C MET A 153 -21.74 1.45 2.87
N THR A 154 -22.30 0.24 2.73
CA THR A 154 -21.70 -1.02 3.16
C THR A 154 -20.37 -1.27 2.44
N THR A 155 -19.41 -1.81 3.18
CA THR A 155 -18.07 -2.16 2.68
C THR A 155 -17.72 -3.61 3.00
N SER A 156 -16.64 -4.11 2.42
CA SER A 156 -16.11 -5.44 2.73
C SER A 156 -15.67 -5.62 4.19
N LEU A 157 -15.51 -4.55 4.96
CA LEU A 157 -15.10 -4.60 6.39
C LEU A 157 -16.14 -5.29 7.29
N VAL A 158 -17.39 -5.40 6.87
CA VAL A 158 -18.41 -6.20 7.58
C VAL A 158 -18.03 -7.70 7.66
N ALA A 159 -17.08 -8.15 6.84
CA ALA A 159 -16.55 -9.52 6.88
C ALA A 159 -16.03 -9.94 8.26
N GLY A 160 -15.43 -9.02 9.02
CA GLY A 160 -14.91 -9.30 10.36
C GLY A 160 -16.00 -9.76 11.32
N ASP A 161 -17.09 -9.00 11.43
CA ASP A 161 -18.25 -9.36 12.26
C ASP A 161 -18.89 -10.69 11.83
N ILE A 162 -19.17 -10.82 10.53
CA ILE A 162 -19.79 -12.05 9.99
C ILE A 162 -18.92 -13.27 10.31
N SER A 163 -17.61 -13.17 10.09
CA SER A 163 -16.67 -14.27 10.30
C SER A 163 -16.58 -14.66 11.78
N LEU A 164 -16.50 -13.67 12.69
CA LEU A 164 -16.45 -13.90 14.12
C LEU A 164 -17.73 -14.58 14.64
N ARG A 165 -18.91 -14.05 14.25
CA ARG A 165 -20.23 -14.61 14.62
C ARG A 165 -20.39 -16.03 14.10
N GLN A 166 -19.97 -16.33 12.86
CA GLN A 166 -19.99 -17.70 12.31
C GLN A 166 -19.11 -18.65 13.10
N LYS A 167 -17.90 -18.25 13.48
CA LYS A 167 -16.95 -19.07 14.23
C LYS A 167 -17.42 -19.34 15.65
N ARG A 168 -18.00 -18.36 16.33
CA ARG A 168 -18.59 -18.50 17.67
C ARG A 168 -19.94 -19.20 17.67
N LYS A 169 -20.50 -19.46 16.48
CA LYS A 169 -21.86 -19.97 16.32
C LYS A 169 -22.93 -19.06 16.95
N ASP A 170 -22.65 -17.77 16.96
CA ASP A 170 -23.62 -16.76 17.37
C ASP A 170 -24.76 -16.65 16.35
N ALA A 171 -25.84 -15.98 16.76
CA ALA A 171 -27.00 -15.82 15.89
C ALA A 171 -26.64 -15.02 14.64
N ILE A 172 -26.50 -15.72 13.53
CA ILE A 172 -26.35 -15.15 12.18
C ILE A 172 -27.22 -15.96 11.22
N THR A 173 -28.00 -15.27 10.41
CA THR A 173 -28.90 -15.92 9.47
C THR A 173 -28.22 -16.22 8.14
N PRO A 174 -28.63 -17.27 7.42
CA PRO A 174 -28.17 -17.49 6.04
C PRO A 174 -28.46 -16.30 5.10
N GLN A 175 -29.51 -15.53 5.40
CA GLN A 175 -29.85 -14.34 4.62
C GLN A 175 -28.82 -13.22 4.83
N GLU A 176 -28.42 -12.91 6.06
CA GLU A 176 -27.36 -11.91 6.35
C GLU A 176 -26.05 -12.26 5.61
N ILE A 177 -25.65 -13.54 5.65
CA ILE A 177 -24.45 -14.01 4.92
C ILE A 177 -24.61 -13.81 3.42
N ARG A 178 -25.78 -14.10 2.87
CA ARG A 178 -26.08 -13.96 1.44
C ARG A 178 -26.06 -12.49 1.01
N ASP A 179 -26.69 -11.61 1.81
CA ASP A 179 -26.75 -10.19 1.54
C ASP A 179 -25.35 -9.58 1.52
N TYR A 180 -24.51 -9.94 2.49
CA TYR A 180 -23.12 -9.52 2.49
C TYR A 180 -22.36 -9.99 1.23
N LYS A 181 -22.51 -11.25 0.82
CA LYS A 181 -21.84 -11.77 -0.39
C LYS A 181 -22.20 -11.01 -1.66
N ILE A 182 -23.40 -10.45 -1.71
CA ILE A 182 -23.89 -9.69 -2.89
C ILE A 182 -23.46 -8.22 -2.80
N THR A 183 -23.37 -7.66 -1.61
CA THR A 183 -23.24 -6.20 -1.39
C THR A 183 -21.87 -5.75 -0.89
N GLY A 184 -21.05 -6.64 -0.34
CA GLY A 184 -19.76 -6.28 0.27
C GLY A 184 -18.72 -5.78 -0.74
N CYS A 185 -18.76 -6.29 -1.99
CA CYS A 185 -17.88 -5.86 -3.09
C CYS A 185 -18.72 -5.70 -4.38
N PRO A 186 -19.49 -4.60 -4.51
CA PRO A 186 -20.51 -4.49 -5.56
C PRO A 186 -19.98 -4.09 -6.94
N SER A 187 -18.69 -3.75 -7.07
CA SER A 187 -18.08 -3.35 -8.34
C SER A 187 -16.59 -3.70 -8.40
N VAL A 188 -15.97 -3.45 -9.55
CA VAL A 188 -14.52 -3.50 -9.75
C VAL A 188 -13.82 -2.32 -9.10
N GLY A 189 -12.49 -2.40 -8.96
CA GLY A 189 -11.62 -1.39 -8.38
C GLY A 189 -11.00 -1.81 -7.04
N ALA A 190 -10.15 -0.96 -6.48
CA ALA A 190 -9.59 -1.11 -5.13
C ALA A 190 -10.68 -1.00 -4.05
N CYS A 191 -10.40 -1.48 -2.83
CA CYS A 191 -11.32 -1.41 -1.71
C CYS A 191 -11.87 0.00 -1.47
N THR A 192 -13.11 0.09 -0.96
CA THR A 192 -13.86 1.35 -0.76
C THR A 192 -13.34 2.24 0.36
N PHE A 193 -12.43 1.74 1.18
CA PHE A 193 -11.77 2.44 2.29
C PHE A 193 -10.30 2.74 1.95
N LEU A 194 -9.64 3.58 2.75
CA LEU A 194 -8.24 3.93 2.56
C LEU A 194 -7.31 2.80 3.06
N GLY A 195 -7.41 1.63 2.40
CA GLY A 195 -6.52 0.50 2.55
C GLY A 195 -5.18 0.72 1.84
N THR A 196 -4.37 -0.34 1.74
CA THR A 196 -3.05 -0.25 1.10
C THR A 196 -3.16 0.05 -0.40
N ALA A 197 -4.07 -0.62 -1.12
CA ALA A 197 -4.31 -0.36 -2.54
C ALA A 197 -4.67 1.11 -2.80
N SER A 198 -5.64 1.64 -2.06
CA SER A 198 -6.07 3.04 -2.18
C SER A 198 -4.97 4.01 -1.78
N THR A 199 -4.22 3.73 -0.70
CA THR A 199 -3.05 4.50 -0.30
C THR A 199 -1.99 4.54 -1.40
N MET A 200 -1.65 3.39 -2.00
CA MET A 200 -0.60 3.35 -3.01
C MET A 200 -1.01 4.01 -4.34
N GLN A 201 -2.31 4.04 -4.68
CA GLN A 201 -2.78 4.89 -5.78
C GLN A 201 -2.54 6.39 -5.46
N CYS A 202 -2.85 6.84 -4.23
CA CYS A 202 -2.55 8.20 -3.79
C CYS A 202 -1.04 8.49 -3.81
N MET A 203 -0.21 7.52 -3.40
CA MET A 203 1.25 7.68 -3.44
C MET A 203 1.77 7.78 -4.88
N ALA A 204 1.25 7.00 -5.82
CA ALA A 204 1.62 7.10 -7.24
C ALA A 204 1.34 8.49 -7.82
N GLU A 205 0.21 9.10 -7.41
CA GLU A 205 -0.12 10.48 -7.80
C GLU A 205 0.76 11.51 -7.09
N ALA A 206 0.98 11.35 -5.79
CA ALA A 206 1.82 12.26 -5.02
C ALA A 206 3.29 12.25 -5.46
N LEU A 207 3.79 11.09 -5.91
CA LEU A 207 5.11 10.91 -6.51
C LEU A 207 5.20 11.50 -7.93
N GLY A 208 4.09 11.86 -8.56
CA GLY A 208 4.08 12.40 -9.92
C GLY A 208 4.11 11.36 -11.05
N LEU A 209 3.98 10.05 -10.77
CA LEU A 209 4.00 8.98 -11.79
C LEU A 209 2.67 8.71 -12.48
N THR A 210 1.58 9.38 -12.08
CA THR A 210 0.27 9.29 -12.74
C THR A 210 -0.28 10.66 -13.10
N LEU A 211 -1.25 10.70 -13.98
CA LEU A 211 -1.92 11.95 -14.33
C LEU A 211 -2.63 12.56 -13.11
N PRO A 212 -2.59 13.89 -12.93
CA PRO A 212 -3.24 14.57 -11.82
C PRO A 212 -4.74 14.28 -11.74
N GLY A 213 -5.22 13.95 -10.53
CA GLY A 213 -6.63 13.60 -10.28
C GLY A 213 -7.01 12.19 -10.68
N ALA A 214 -6.05 11.30 -10.98
CA ALA A 214 -6.33 9.92 -11.37
C ALA A 214 -6.48 8.96 -10.19
N ALA A 215 -5.79 9.20 -9.06
CA ALA A 215 -5.85 8.34 -7.90
C ALA A 215 -7.26 8.28 -7.29
N LEU A 216 -7.76 7.08 -7.05
CA LEU A 216 -9.07 6.79 -6.45
C LEU A 216 -10.28 7.26 -7.28
N MET A 217 -10.08 7.62 -8.54
CA MET A 217 -11.22 7.80 -9.45
C MET A 217 -12.08 6.53 -9.40
N PRO A 218 -13.42 6.63 -9.26
CA PRO A 218 -14.25 5.43 -9.23
C PRO A 218 -14.08 4.58 -10.49
N ALA A 219 -13.74 3.30 -10.34
CA ALA A 219 -13.41 2.40 -11.44
C ALA A 219 -14.55 2.20 -12.45
N THR A 220 -15.77 2.55 -12.04
CA THR A 220 -16.97 2.46 -12.89
C THR A 220 -17.29 3.75 -13.68
N MET A 221 -16.51 4.82 -13.47
CA MET A 221 -16.70 6.06 -14.23
C MET A 221 -16.01 6.00 -15.59
N ARG A 222 -16.64 6.59 -16.60
CA ARG A 222 -16.05 6.70 -17.94
C ARG A 222 -14.72 7.47 -17.96
N ASP A 223 -14.53 8.35 -16.98
CA ASP A 223 -13.35 9.21 -16.88
C ASP A 223 -12.06 8.40 -16.70
N ILE A 224 -12.15 7.19 -16.11
CA ILE A 224 -10.97 6.30 -15.99
C ILE A 224 -10.45 5.87 -17.37
N TYR A 225 -11.36 5.56 -18.31
CA TYR A 225 -11.00 5.22 -19.68
C TYR A 225 -10.46 6.43 -20.47
N ALA A 226 -11.02 7.61 -20.23
CA ALA A 226 -10.54 8.85 -20.83
C ALA A 226 -9.12 9.20 -20.31
N GLY A 227 -8.88 9.02 -19.01
CA GLY A 227 -7.56 9.17 -18.37
C GLY A 227 -6.55 8.18 -18.93
N ALA A 228 -6.91 6.90 -19.07
CA ALA A 228 -6.06 5.88 -19.67
C ALA A 228 -5.65 6.24 -21.11
N ARG A 229 -6.59 6.70 -21.91
CA ARG A 229 -6.31 7.15 -23.29
C ARG A 229 -5.39 8.36 -23.30
N GLN A 230 -5.57 9.29 -22.36
CA GLN A 230 -4.67 10.44 -22.21
C GLN A 230 -3.27 10.01 -21.77
N ALA A 231 -3.14 9.03 -20.87
CA ALA A 231 -1.84 8.46 -20.49
C ALA A 231 -1.13 7.82 -21.69
N GLY A 232 -1.88 7.11 -22.56
CA GLY A 232 -1.37 6.59 -23.82
C GLY A 232 -0.84 7.65 -24.78
N ARG A 233 -1.46 8.84 -24.80
CA ARG A 233 -0.95 9.99 -25.57
C ARG A 233 0.29 10.60 -24.91
N GLN A 234 0.27 10.66 -23.58
CA GLN A 234 1.28 11.34 -22.80
C GLN A 234 2.63 10.64 -22.82
N ILE A 235 2.65 9.29 -22.89
CA ILE A 235 3.92 8.54 -22.94
C ILE A 235 4.81 8.96 -24.10
N LEU A 236 4.25 9.28 -25.27
CA LEU A 236 5.01 9.75 -26.43
C LEU A 236 5.69 11.11 -26.15
N SER A 237 5.03 11.99 -25.38
CA SER A 237 5.62 13.25 -24.97
C SER A 237 6.77 13.06 -23.97
N LEU A 238 6.66 12.07 -23.07
CA LEU A 238 7.75 11.72 -22.14
C LEU A 238 8.96 11.19 -22.90
N ILE A 239 8.75 10.31 -23.88
CA ILE A 239 9.81 9.79 -24.75
C ILE A 239 10.49 10.92 -25.54
N GLU A 240 9.69 11.81 -26.13
CA GLU A 240 10.22 12.95 -26.91
C GLU A 240 11.08 13.89 -26.08
N LYS A 241 10.73 14.08 -24.81
CA LYS A 241 11.43 14.93 -23.85
C LYS A 241 12.51 14.20 -23.05
N ASP A 242 12.60 12.86 -23.19
CA ASP A 242 13.46 11.97 -22.41
C ASP A 242 13.27 12.13 -20.90
N ILE A 243 12.00 12.28 -20.44
CA ILE A 243 11.65 12.36 -19.03
C ILE A 243 11.45 10.93 -18.51
N ARG A 244 12.22 10.55 -17.49
CA ARG A 244 12.29 9.19 -16.95
C ARG A 244 11.94 9.16 -15.46
N PRO A 245 11.74 7.96 -14.88
CA PRO A 245 11.47 7.83 -13.44
C PRO A 245 12.50 8.51 -12.54
N HIS A 246 13.80 8.50 -12.85
CA HIS A 246 14.81 9.20 -12.03
C HIS A 246 14.66 10.73 -12.01
N ASP A 247 14.04 11.33 -13.04
CA ASP A 247 13.74 12.76 -13.07
C ASP A 247 12.52 13.12 -12.21
N ILE A 248 11.62 12.14 -11.98
CA ILE A 248 10.35 12.32 -11.29
C ILE A 248 10.45 11.85 -9.84
N LEU A 249 10.99 10.66 -9.61
CA LEU A 249 11.10 10.02 -8.31
C LEU A 249 12.34 10.51 -7.55
N THR A 250 12.40 11.81 -7.30
CA THR A 250 13.47 12.42 -6.50
C THR A 250 13.18 12.28 -5.00
N ARG A 251 14.15 12.56 -4.14
CA ARG A 251 13.93 12.58 -2.69
C ARG A 251 12.79 13.53 -2.30
N GLU A 252 12.72 14.70 -2.93
CA GLU A 252 11.66 15.69 -2.70
C GLU A 252 10.28 15.15 -3.10
N ALA A 253 10.19 14.35 -4.17
CA ALA A 253 8.94 13.69 -4.56
C ALA A 253 8.50 12.63 -3.52
N PHE A 254 9.43 11.89 -2.93
CA PHE A 254 9.13 10.97 -1.83
C PHE A 254 8.72 11.73 -0.56
N GLU A 255 9.35 12.84 -0.23
CA GLU A 255 8.93 13.70 0.88
C GLU A 255 7.51 14.22 0.67
N ASN A 256 7.16 14.69 -0.53
CA ASN A 256 5.80 15.06 -0.91
C ASN A 256 4.81 13.90 -0.73
N ALA A 257 5.18 12.69 -1.14
CA ALA A 257 4.35 11.51 -0.97
C ALA A 257 4.11 11.19 0.53
N ILE A 258 5.13 11.32 1.38
CA ILE A 258 5.00 11.12 2.83
C ILE A 258 4.12 12.21 3.47
N VAL A 259 4.21 13.47 3.01
CA VAL A 259 3.31 14.56 3.44
C VAL A 259 1.86 14.22 3.10
N VAL A 260 1.58 13.81 1.86
CA VAL A 260 0.22 13.39 1.45
C VAL A 260 -0.24 12.17 2.25
N HIS A 261 0.63 11.15 2.41
CA HIS A 261 0.33 9.96 3.22
C HIS A 261 -0.10 10.32 4.65
N SER A 262 0.66 11.19 5.30
CA SER A 262 0.37 11.68 6.66
C SER A 262 -0.98 12.39 6.72
N ALA A 263 -1.24 13.28 5.75
CA ALA A 263 -2.45 14.09 5.71
C ALA A 263 -3.73 13.29 5.45
N ILE A 264 -3.67 12.21 4.69
CA ILE A 264 -4.85 11.39 4.36
C ILE A 264 -5.10 10.26 5.34
N GLY A 265 -4.18 9.98 6.28
CA GLY A 265 -4.25 8.80 7.13
C GLY A 265 -4.00 7.50 6.36
N GLY A 266 -2.93 7.47 5.57
CA GLY A 266 -2.57 6.33 4.73
C GLY A 266 -2.26 5.04 5.50
N SER A 267 -2.20 3.92 4.78
CA SER A 267 -1.85 2.60 5.33
C SER A 267 -0.40 2.56 5.83
N THR A 268 -0.15 1.86 6.94
CA THR A 268 1.22 1.58 7.43
C THR A 268 2.08 0.86 6.40
N ASN A 269 1.48 0.12 5.46
CA ASN A 269 2.23 -0.55 4.39
C ASN A 269 3.02 0.43 3.48
N ALA A 270 2.65 1.71 3.43
CA ALA A 270 3.43 2.71 2.71
C ALA A 270 4.84 2.90 3.29
N THR A 271 5.03 2.67 4.61
CA THR A 271 6.36 2.71 5.25
C THR A 271 7.26 1.54 4.85
N ILE A 272 6.72 0.52 4.18
CA ILE A 272 7.46 -0.56 3.54
C ILE A 272 7.62 -0.29 2.04
N HIS A 273 6.56 0.18 1.39
CA HIS A 273 6.56 0.27 -0.07
C HIS A 273 7.35 1.46 -0.61
N LEU A 274 7.23 2.65 0.01
CA LEU A 274 7.98 3.83 -0.43
C LEU A 274 9.49 3.63 -0.31
N PRO A 275 10.05 3.12 0.82
CA PRO A 275 11.48 2.80 0.90
C PRO A 275 11.93 1.76 -0.14
N SER A 276 11.11 0.72 -0.40
CA SER A 276 11.43 -0.29 -1.41
C SER A 276 11.49 0.26 -2.83
N ILE A 277 10.62 1.23 -3.17
CA ILE A 277 10.64 1.92 -4.47
C ILE A 277 11.84 2.86 -4.56
N ALA A 278 12.08 3.66 -3.53
CA ALA A 278 13.17 4.65 -3.50
C ALA A 278 14.56 3.98 -3.63
N ARG A 279 14.70 2.78 -3.04
CA ARG A 279 15.94 2.00 -3.09
C ARG A 279 16.36 1.63 -4.52
N GLU A 280 15.42 1.38 -5.45
CA GLU A 280 15.73 1.12 -6.87
C GLU A 280 16.49 2.28 -7.54
N LEU A 281 16.36 3.49 -6.99
CA LEU A 281 17.03 4.71 -7.45
C LEU A 281 18.21 5.12 -6.54
N GLY A 282 18.60 4.26 -5.60
CA GLY A 282 19.66 4.55 -4.63
C GLY A 282 19.26 5.60 -3.58
N ILE A 283 17.97 5.90 -3.44
CA ILE A 283 17.45 6.83 -2.43
C ILE A 283 17.13 6.04 -1.16
N HIS A 284 17.73 6.44 -0.04
CA HIS A 284 17.44 5.86 1.27
C HIS A 284 16.42 6.73 2.01
N LEU A 285 15.31 6.11 2.46
CA LEU A 285 14.27 6.75 3.27
C LEU A 285 14.31 6.13 4.66
N GLU A 286 14.83 6.87 5.62
CA GLU A 286 14.90 6.44 7.00
C GLU A 286 13.50 6.41 7.64
N PRO A 287 13.19 5.47 8.54
CA PRO A 287 11.91 5.44 9.26
C PRO A 287 11.61 6.75 10.00
N GLU A 288 12.62 7.42 10.52
CA GLU A 288 12.54 8.72 11.21
C GLU A 288 11.92 9.81 10.34
N LEU A 289 12.16 9.79 9.02
CA LEU A 289 11.59 10.77 8.10
C LEU A 289 10.05 10.74 8.12
N PHE A 290 9.46 9.53 8.22
CA PHE A 290 8.00 9.40 8.35
C PHE A 290 7.50 10.03 9.65
N ASP A 291 8.19 9.80 10.77
CA ASP A 291 7.79 10.36 12.06
C ASP A 291 7.96 11.89 12.10
N GLU A 292 9.07 12.42 11.58
CA GLU A 292 9.33 13.87 11.50
C GLU A 292 8.28 14.61 10.67
N ILE A 293 7.87 14.04 9.54
CA ILE A 293 6.84 14.62 8.69
C ILE A 293 5.48 14.54 9.39
N ASN A 294 5.14 13.40 9.99
CA ASN A 294 3.89 13.21 10.73
C ASN A 294 3.73 14.18 11.90
N HIS A 295 4.80 14.59 12.57
CA HIS A 295 4.73 15.60 13.62
C HIS A 295 4.29 16.99 13.15
N LYS A 296 4.45 17.29 11.87
CA LYS A 296 4.21 18.63 11.29
C LYS A 296 2.91 18.70 10.51
N VAL A 297 2.60 17.64 9.76
CA VAL A 297 1.51 17.63 8.77
C VAL A 297 0.15 17.47 9.45
N PRO A 298 -0.82 18.36 9.18
CA PRO A 298 -2.18 18.19 9.69
C PRO A 298 -2.89 17.00 9.04
N HIS A 299 -3.65 16.22 9.81
CA HIS A 299 -4.49 15.14 9.30
C HIS A 299 -5.78 15.72 8.74
N LEU A 300 -5.96 15.62 7.43
CA LEU A 300 -7.05 16.24 6.68
C LEU A 300 -8.11 15.23 6.20
N GLY A 301 -7.74 13.96 6.05
CA GLY A 301 -8.60 12.93 5.46
C GLY A 301 -9.61 12.36 6.46
N ASN A 302 -10.89 12.69 6.33
CA ASN A 302 -11.96 12.03 7.08
C ASN A 302 -12.43 10.76 6.38
N ILE A 303 -11.51 9.81 6.17
CA ILE A 303 -11.71 8.60 5.36
C ILE A 303 -11.53 7.36 6.23
N ASN A 304 -12.43 6.39 6.09
CA ASN A 304 -12.35 5.10 6.77
C ASN A 304 -11.02 4.38 6.44
N PRO A 305 -10.29 3.78 7.42
CA PRO A 305 -10.69 3.51 8.81
C PRO A 305 -10.42 4.64 9.82
N SER A 306 -9.66 5.68 9.48
CA SER A 306 -9.37 6.80 10.39
C SER A 306 -10.51 7.80 10.50
N GLY A 307 -11.47 7.77 9.58
CA GLY A 307 -12.61 8.67 9.49
C GLY A 307 -13.89 7.96 9.06
N GLN A 308 -14.87 8.75 8.59
CA GLN A 308 -16.23 8.27 8.35
C GLN A 308 -16.56 7.98 6.88
N HIS A 309 -15.87 8.64 5.94
CA HIS A 309 -16.20 8.59 4.52
C HIS A 309 -15.38 7.55 3.77
N LEU A 310 -15.76 7.29 2.51
CA LEU A 310 -15.16 6.29 1.66
C LEU A 310 -14.31 6.93 0.55
N THR A 311 -13.52 6.12 -0.14
CA THR A 311 -12.57 6.57 -1.17
C THR A 311 -13.24 7.29 -2.34
N GLU A 312 -14.45 6.87 -2.75
CA GLU A 312 -15.23 7.55 -3.78
C GLU A 312 -15.57 9.00 -3.37
N SER A 313 -16.03 9.21 -2.12
CA SER A 313 -16.30 10.53 -1.58
C SER A 313 -15.05 11.41 -1.49
N PHE A 314 -13.90 10.79 -1.17
CA PHE A 314 -12.61 11.50 -1.15
C PHE A 314 -12.24 12.03 -2.54
N TRP A 315 -12.37 11.22 -3.58
CA TRP A 315 -12.11 11.67 -4.94
C TRP A 315 -13.07 12.79 -5.37
N PHE A 316 -14.36 12.67 -5.05
CA PHE A 316 -15.35 13.71 -5.34
C PHE A 316 -15.11 15.00 -4.54
N ALA A 317 -14.55 14.92 -3.33
CA ALA A 317 -14.15 16.11 -2.57
C ALA A 317 -12.98 16.88 -3.21
N GLY A 318 -12.21 16.21 -4.10
CA GLY A 318 -11.06 16.78 -4.81
C GLY A 318 -9.81 15.93 -4.75
N GLY A 319 -9.83 14.82 -3.99
CA GLY A 319 -8.78 13.80 -3.95
C GLY A 319 -7.40 14.32 -3.54
N VAL A 320 -6.36 13.63 -3.99
CA VAL A 320 -4.96 14.00 -3.74
C VAL A 320 -4.65 15.46 -4.15
N PRO A 321 -5.11 15.96 -5.31
CA PRO A 321 -4.83 17.34 -5.70
C PRO A 321 -5.34 18.39 -4.70
N LEU A 322 -6.51 18.17 -4.07
CA LEU A 322 -7.01 19.09 -3.06
C LEU A 322 -6.15 19.08 -1.80
N VAL A 323 -5.74 17.89 -1.35
CA VAL A 323 -4.81 17.75 -0.21
C VAL A 323 -3.50 18.48 -0.51
N GLN A 324 -2.95 18.31 -1.71
CA GLN A 324 -1.73 19.02 -2.14
C GLN A 324 -1.92 20.55 -2.19
N LEU A 325 -3.08 21.04 -2.64
CA LEU A 325 -3.38 22.47 -2.61
C LEU A 325 -3.47 23.02 -1.19
N TYR A 326 -4.07 22.29 -0.26
CA TYR A 326 -4.17 22.70 1.14
C TYR A 326 -2.79 22.71 1.83
N LEU A 327 -1.87 21.85 1.39
CA LEU A 327 -0.53 21.69 1.96
C LEU A 327 0.59 22.28 1.08
N LYS A 328 0.28 23.13 0.12
CA LYS A 328 1.25 23.66 -0.86
C LYS A 328 2.51 24.25 -0.23
N ASP A 329 2.40 24.85 0.97
CA ASP A 329 3.52 25.47 1.67
C ASP A 329 4.41 24.43 2.39
N MET A 330 4.01 23.16 2.39
CA MET A 330 4.75 22.02 2.95
C MET A 330 5.27 21.06 1.86
N LEU A 331 5.05 21.39 0.58
CA LEU A 331 5.41 20.56 -0.56
C LEU A 331 6.49 21.21 -1.42
N HIS A 332 7.30 20.37 -2.04
CA HIS A 332 8.22 20.76 -3.12
C HIS A 332 7.41 20.85 -4.42
N LEU A 333 7.00 22.07 -4.79
CA LEU A 333 6.11 22.30 -5.94
C LEU A 333 6.82 22.25 -7.28
N ASP A 334 8.14 22.32 -7.29
CA ASP A 334 9.01 22.31 -8.46
C ASP A 334 9.41 20.91 -8.95
N VAL A 335 9.01 19.85 -8.23
CA VAL A 335 9.25 18.46 -8.66
C VAL A 335 8.58 18.16 -10.00
N MET A 336 9.30 17.45 -10.88
CA MET A 336 8.81 17.03 -12.19
C MET A 336 7.75 15.93 -12.06
N THR A 337 6.82 15.86 -13.03
CA THR A 337 5.79 14.82 -13.09
C THR A 337 5.65 14.25 -14.50
N VAL A 338 4.89 13.18 -14.66
CA VAL A 338 4.59 12.55 -15.96
C VAL A 338 3.86 13.45 -16.96
N THR A 339 3.36 14.60 -16.56
CA THR A 339 2.81 15.59 -17.50
C THR A 339 3.90 16.35 -18.26
N GLY A 340 5.15 16.24 -17.82
CA GLY A 340 6.26 17.06 -18.28
C GLY A 340 6.18 18.50 -17.79
N LYS A 341 5.44 18.71 -16.71
CA LYS A 341 5.28 19.94 -15.92
C LYS A 341 5.59 19.65 -14.46
N THR A 342 5.81 20.69 -13.69
CA THR A 342 5.98 20.58 -12.24
C THR A 342 4.67 20.28 -11.53
N LEU A 343 4.75 19.85 -10.25
CA LEU A 343 3.58 19.68 -9.40
C LEU A 343 2.78 20.97 -9.29
N GLY A 344 3.45 22.11 -9.07
CA GLY A 344 2.78 23.42 -8.96
C GLY A 344 1.99 23.78 -10.21
N GLU A 345 2.58 23.64 -11.39
CA GLU A 345 1.92 23.89 -12.68
C GLU A 345 0.69 22.97 -12.88
N ASN A 346 0.78 21.70 -12.49
CA ASN A 346 -0.36 20.77 -12.56
C ASN A 346 -1.52 21.18 -11.64
N LEU A 347 -1.24 21.65 -10.44
CA LEU A 347 -2.26 22.13 -9.52
C LEU A 347 -2.96 23.39 -10.06
N GLU A 348 -2.23 24.30 -10.69
CA GLU A 348 -2.78 25.48 -11.38
C GLU A 348 -3.68 25.07 -12.56
N ASP A 349 -3.24 24.10 -13.37
CA ASP A 349 -4.03 23.56 -14.47
C ASP A 349 -5.36 22.98 -13.99
N LEU A 350 -5.37 22.15 -12.94
CA LEU A 350 -6.59 21.57 -12.36
C LEU A 350 -7.56 22.63 -11.83
N GLN A 351 -7.06 23.71 -11.25
CA GLN A 351 -7.89 24.82 -10.82
C GLN A 351 -8.54 25.53 -12.02
N ARG A 352 -7.78 25.78 -13.08
CA ARG A 352 -8.25 26.44 -14.29
C ARG A 352 -9.27 25.58 -15.05
N ASP A 353 -9.06 24.25 -15.09
CA ASP A 353 -9.87 23.29 -15.85
C ASP A 353 -11.14 22.84 -15.11
N ASN A 354 -11.49 23.52 -14.02
CA ASN A 354 -12.72 23.28 -13.27
C ASN A 354 -12.82 21.87 -12.60
N PHE A 355 -11.69 21.18 -12.42
CA PHE A 355 -11.66 19.83 -11.85
C PHE A 355 -12.36 19.78 -10.49
N PHE A 356 -12.00 20.68 -9.58
CA PHE A 356 -12.53 20.69 -8.23
C PHE A 356 -14.04 21.03 -8.16
N GLN A 357 -14.51 21.92 -9.03
CA GLN A 357 -15.92 22.28 -9.05
C GLN A 357 -16.79 21.18 -9.67
N ARG A 358 -16.29 20.52 -10.70
CA ARG A 358 -16.96 19.36 -11.30
C ARG A 358 -17.10 18.22 -10.31
N ASN A 359 -16.02 17.89 -9.59
CA ASN A 359 -16.01 16.82 -8.62
C ASN A 359 -16.92 17.12 -7.41
N LEU A 360 -16.94 18.37 -6.95
CA LEU A 360 -17.87 18.80 -5.91
C LEU A 360 -19.33 18.58 -6.31
N GLY A 361 -19.67 18.79 -7.59
CA GLY A 361 -21.00 18.48 -8.10
C GLY A 361 -21.42 17.02 -7.92
N TYR A 362 -20.47 16.07 -8.06
CA TYR A 362 -20.74 14.67 -7.74
C TYR A 362 -20.88 14.41 -6.24
N LEU A 363 -20.06 15.07 -5.41
CA LEU A 363 -20.12 14.94 -3.95
C LEU A 363 -21.49 15.39 -3.40
N HIS A 364 -22.07 16.45 -3.95
CA HIS A 364 -23.39 16.93 -3.59
C HIS A 364 -24.51 15.90 -3.86
N ASN A 365 -24.34 14.97 -4.77
CA ASN A 365 -25.29 13.87 -4.97
C ASN A 365 -25.40 12.95 -3.73
N TYR A 366 -24.38 12.95 -2.86
CA TYR A 366 -24.36 12.22 -1.60
C TYR A 366 -24.78 13.07 -0.40
N GLY A 367 -25.18 14.35 -0.63
CA GLY A 367 -25.51 15.29 0.43
C GLY A 367 -24.31 15.71 1.28
N LEU A 368 -23.10 15.63 0.73
CA LEU A 368 -21.86 15.94 1.42
C LEU A 368 -21.23 17.23 0.89
N GLU A 369 -20.62 17.97 1.79
CA GLU A 369 -19.77 19.11 1.48
C GLU A 369 -18.27 18.68 1.54
N ARG A 370 -17.43 19.42 0.84
CA ARG A 370 -15.99 19.12 0.71
C ARG A 370 -15.29 19.01 2.06
N ASP A 371 -15.56 19.96 2.96
CA ASP A 371 -14.92 20.07 4.27
C ASP A 371 -15.40 19.03 5.29
N GLN A 372 -16.38 18.21 4.95
CA GLN A 372 -16.77 17.03 5.72
C GLN A 372 -15.86 15.84 5.41
N VAL A 373 -15.28 15.78 4.20
CA VAL A 373 -14.48 14.64 3.70
C VAL A 373 -12.99 14.93 3.71
N ILE A 374 -12.60 16.15 3.32
CA ILE A 374 -11.21 16.65 3.39
C ILE A 374 -11.25 17.95 4.20
N PHE A 375 -10.79 17.88 5.44
CA PHE A 375 -10.76 19.04 6.33
C PHE A 375 -9.83 20.13 5.79
N PRO A 376 -10.23 21.40 5.81
CA PRO A 376 -9.28 22.51 5.68
C PRO A 376 -8.23 22.46 6.80
N VAL A 377 -7.05 23.02 6.56
CA VAL A 377 -5.90 22.97 7.50
C VAL A 377 -6.26 23.49 8.90
N ASP A 378 -7.06 24.55 8.97
CA ASP A 378 -7.52 25.16 10.22
C ASP A 378 -8.58 24.34 10.98
N LYS A 379 -9.15 23.33 10.35
CA LYS A 379 -10.11 22.38 10.94
C LYS A 379 -9.53 20.99 11.18
N ALA A 380 -8.26 20.78 10.94
CA ALA A 380 -7.61 19.49 11.20
C ALA A 380 -7.72 19.10 12.67
N LEU A 381 -8.09 17.85 12.94
CA LEU A 381 -8.33 17.36 14.30
C LEU A 381 -7.03 17.10 15.06
N GLU A 382 -5.98 16.69 14.35
CA GLU A 382 -4.68 16.34 14.91
C GLU A 382 -3.57 16.49 13.86
N LYS A 383 -2.32 16.25 14.25
CA LYS A 383 -1.18 16.17 13.34
C LYS A 383 -0.78 14.72 13.14
N GLY A 384 -0.47 14.37 11.89
CA GLY A 384 0.00 13.06 11.50
C GLY A 384 -1.04 11.96 11.55
N SER A 385 -0.61 10.77 11.20
CA SER A 385 -1.46 9.57 11.16
C SER A 385 -0.73 8.32 11.62
N VAL A 386 0.60 8.25 11.42
CA VAL A 386 1.44 7.13 11.84
C VAL A 386 2.58 7.62 12.74
N ALA A 387 3.08 6.72 13.59
CA ALA A 387 4.22 6.96 14.46
C ALA A 387 5.21 5.80 14.39
N ILE A 388 6.51 6.12 14.50
CA ILE A 388 7.57 5.13 14.67
C ILE A 388 7.88 5.02 16.16
N LEU A 389 7.70 3.82 16.71
CA LEU A 389 8.00 3.52 18.10
C LEU A 389 9.35 2.82 18.22
N ARG A 390 10.10 3.12 19.29
CA ARG A 390 11.39 2.49 19.60
C ARG A 390 11.44 2.07 21.05
N GLY A 391 12.30 1.14 21.37
CA GLY A 391 12.50 0.67 22.75
C GLY A 391 13.25 -0.64 22.80
N ASN A 392 13.29 -1.25 23.97
CA ASN A 392 13.98 -2.53 24.15
C ASN A 392 13.28 -3.68 23.39
N LEU A 393 12.00 -3.52 23.02
CA LEU A 393 11.25 -4.49 22.21
C LEU A 393 11.38 -4.24 20.70
N ALA A 394 11.61 -2.99 20.28
CA ALA A 394 11.74 -2.58 18.90
C ALA A 394 12.94 -1.63 18.70
N PRO A 395 14.19 -2.10 18.85
CA PRO A 395 15.36 -1.23 18.78
C PRO A 395 15.58 -0.57 17.42
N GLU A 396 15.16 -1.22 16.32
CA GLU A 396 15.20 -0.65 14.97
C GLU A 396 13.90 0.08 14.59
N GLY A 397 12.81 -0.15 15.31
CA GLY A 397 11.54 0.52 15.12
C GLY A 397 10.34 -0.42 15.03
N ALA A 398 9.16 0.17 15.20
CA ALA A 398 7.85 -0.42 14.97
C ALA A 398 6.91 0.70 14.50
N VAL A 399 5.81 0.36 13.84
CA VAL A 399 4.88 1.33 13.26
C VAL A 399 3.49 1.17 13.86
N ILE A 400 2.86 2.28 14.24
CA ILE A 400 1.44 2.33 14.62
C ILE A 400 0.71 3.39 13.82
N LYS A 401 -0.52 3.06 13.36
CA LYS A 401 -1.45 4.02 12.76
C LYS A 401 -2.37 4.58 13.85
N TYR A 402 -1.90 5.62 14.54
CA TYR A 402 -2.64 6.18 15.67
C TYR A 402 -3.89 6.98 15.28
N SER A 403 -4.01 7.41 14.00
CA SER A 403 -5.22 8.05 13.49
C SER A 403 -6.43 7.10 13.40
N ALA A 404 -6.22 5.79 13.45
CA ALA A 404 -7.26 4.76 13.52
C ALA A 404 -7.42 4.16 14.93
N CYS A 405 -6.79 4.76 15.94
CA CYS A 405 -6.78 4.34 17.33
C CYS A 405 -7.42 5.41 18.23
N SER A 406 -8.23 5.00 19.19
CA SER A 406 -8.78 5.94 20.18
C SER A 406 -7.66 6.56 21.01
N GLN A 407 -7.89 7.76 21.57
CA GLN A 407 -6.85 8.45 22.36
C GLN A 407 -6.44 7.65 23.59
N GLU A 408 -7.38 6.95 24.23
CA GLU A 408 -7.15 6.11 25.41
C GLU A 408 -6.21 4.94 25.11
N MET A 409 -6.21 4.45 23.86
CA MET A 409 -5.39 3.33 23.41
C MET A 409 -4.04 3.75 22.82
N ARG A 410 -3.70 5.04 22.84
CA ARG A 410 -2.38 5.54 22.37
C ARG A 410 -1.26 5.35 23.40
N GLU A 411 -1.62 4.96 24.61
CA GLU A 411 -0.71 4.55 25.67
C GLU A 411 -1.34 3.39 26.43
N MET A 412 -0.58 2.31 26.59
CA MET A 412 -1.06 1.13 27.30
C MET A 412 0.10 0.40 27.97
N GLU A 413 -0.19 -0.20 29.10
CA GLU A 413 0.66 -1.18 29.79
C GLU A 413 -0.19 -2.38 30.15
N GLY A 414 0.27 -3.58 29.80
CA GLY A 414 -0.49 -4.79 30.05
C GLY A 414 0.31 -6.07 29.93
N PRO A 415 -0.27 -7.21 30.36
CA PRO A 415 0.37 -8.51 30.23
C PRO A 415 0.41 -8.95 28.77
N ALA A 416 1.55 -9.48 28.36
CA ALA A 416 1.74 -10.08 27.04
C ALA A 416 1.01 -11.44 26.98
N ARG A 417 0.30 -11.67 25.87
CA ARG A 417 -0.22 -12.99 25.50
C ARG A 417 0.38 -13.38 24.15
N VAL A 418 1.31 -14.34 24.15
CA VAL A 418 2.22 -14.61 23.04
C VAL A 418 1.74 -15.76 22.18
N PHE A 419 1.79 -15.55 20.87
CA PHE A 419 1.46 -16.52 19.82
C PHE A 419 2.54 -16.53 18.74
N ASP A 420 2.81 -17.69 18.17
CA ASP A 420 3.82 -17.85 17.12
C ASP A 420 3.20 -17.81 15.69
N ARG A 421 1.87 -17.60 15.59
CA ARG A 421 1.10 -17.48 14.34
C ARG A 421 -0.17 -16.66 14.57
N GLU A 422 -0.65 -15.97 13.53
CA GLU A 422 -1.90 -15.22 13.57
C GLU A 422 -3.11 -16.13 13.85
N GLU A 423 -3.17 -17.30 13.23
CA GLU A 423 -4.31 -18.20 13.36
C GLU A 423 -4.53 -18.64 14.80
N ASP A 424 -3.47 -18.84 15.58
CA ASP A 424 -3.54 -19.20 16.99
C ASP A 424 -4.08 -18.04 17.85
N ALA A 425 -3.63 -16.81 17.55
CA ALA A 425 -4.13 -15.60 18.21
C ALA A 425 -5.61 -15.35 17.88
N TYR A 426 -5.99 -15.48 16.61
CA TYR A 426 -7.38 -15.37 16.17
C TYR A 426 -8.27 -16.40 16.89
N GLN A 427 -7.82 -17.67 16.95
CA GLN A 427 -8.57 -18.71 17.66
C GLN A 427 -8.72 -18.42 19.15
N ALA A 428 -7.69 -17.85 19.79
CA ALA A 428 -7.75 -17.43 21.20
C ALA A 428 -8.81 -16.33 21.44
N VAL A 429 -8.98 -15.40 20.49
CA VAL A 429 -10.06 -14.39 20.53
C VAL A 429 -11.43 -15.08 20.37
N VAL A 430 -11.57 -15.99 19.40
CA VAL A 430 -12.82 -16.75 19.18
C VAL A 430 -13.24 -17.53 20.42
N ASP A 431 -12.29 -18.17 21.07
CA ASP A 431 -12.52 -19.03 22.27
C ASP A 431 -12.71 -18.21 23.56
N GLY A 432 -12.59 -16.90 23.52
CA GLY A 432 -12.75 -16.01 24.68
C GLY A 432 -11.60 -16.16 25.71
N ILE A 433 -10.41 -16.54 25.27
CA ILE A 433 -9.21 -16.66 26.10
C ILE A 433 -8.55 -15.30 26.34
N VAL A 434 -8.69 -14.38 25.36
CA VAL A 434 -8.16 -13.02 25.44
C VAL A 434 -9.02 -12.19 26.39
N GLU A 435 -8.37 -11.43 27.27
CA GLU A 435 -9.04 -10.61 28.28
C GLU A 435 -8.79 -9.11 28.04
N PRO A 436 -9.72 -8.22 28.47
CA PRO A 436 -9.48 -6.79 28.47
C PRO A 436 -8.17 -6.43 29.21
N GLY A 437 -7.32 -5.62 28.60
CA GLY A 437 -6.02 -5.25 29.15
C GLY A 437 -4.86 -6.09 28.61
N ASP A 438 -5.11 -7.19 27.89
CA ASP A 438 -4.06 -7.99 27.27
C ASP A 438 -3.37 -7.22 26.12
N ILE A 439 -2.07 -7.45 25.98
CA ILE A 439 -1.29 -7.08 24.81
C ILE A 439 -0.96 -8.37 24.06
N LEU A 440 -1.61 -8.58 22.93
CA LEU A 440 -1.35 -9.74 22.08
C LEU A 440 0.01 -9.56 21.39
N VAL A 441 0.85 -10.57 21.46
CA VAL A 441 2.13 -10.62 20.75
C VAL A 441 2.05 -11.74 19.73
N ILE A 442 2.08 -11.38 18.44
CA ILE A 442 2.16 -12.35 17.34
C ILE A 442 3.53 -12.20 16.70
N ARG A 443 4.34 -13.24 16.77
CA ARG A 443 5.75 -13.20 16.36
C ARG A 443 6.09 -14.25 15.31
N TYR A 444 7.26 -14.11 14.70
CA TYR A 444 7.72 -14.92 13.56
C TYR A 444 6.90 -14.67 12.27
N GLU A 445 6.21 -13.55 12.22
CA GLU A 445 5.42 -13.11 11.07
C GLU A 445 6.11 -11.97 10.28
N GLY A 446 7.40 -11.74 10.54
CA GLY A 446 8.22 -10.79 9.79
C GLY A 446 8.58 -11.26 8.37
N PRO A 447 9.29 -10.42 7.60
CA PRO A 447 9.70 -10.73 6.21
C PRO A 447 10.42 -12.07 6.08
N ARG A 448 11.39 -12.35 6.92
CA ARG A 448 12.14 -13.62 6.98
C ARG A 448 11.38 -14.70 7.74
N GLY A 449 10.56 -14.29 8.69
CA GLY A 449 9.73 -15.15 9.53
C GLY A 449 8.71 -15.93 8.73
N SER A 450 7.82 -15.26 8.01
CA SER A 450 6.73 -15.90 7.25
C SER A 450 6.29 -15.11 6.00
N GLY A 451 7.12 -14.19 5.49
CA GLY A 451 6.76 -13.37 4.34
C GLY A 451 5.91 -12.16 4.71
N MET A 452 5.86 -11.80 5.98
CA MET A 452 5.21 -10.62 6.53
C MET A 452 3.70 -10.54 6.20
N PRO A 453 2.89 -11.56 6.62
CA PRO A 453 1.45 -11.57 6.43
C PRO A 453 0.75 -10.41 7.19
N GLU A 454 -0.50 -10.13 6.80
CA GLU A 454 -1.37 -9.18 7.51
C GLU A 454 -2.09 -9.85 8.69
N MET A 455 -2.14 -9.17 9.83
CA MET A 455 -2.85 -9.62 11.04
C MET A 455 -4.32 -9.15 11.05
N LEU A 456 -4.99 -9.13 9.90
CA LEU A 456 -6.34 -8.57 9.77
C LEU A 456 -7.40 -9.40 10.49
N MET A 457 -7.32 -10.73 10.40
CA MET A 457 -8.30 -11.62 11.05
C MET A 457 -8.37 -11.35 12.55
N THR A 458 -7.22 -11.26 13.20
CA THR A 458 -7.11 -11.02 14.65
C THR A 458 -7.56 -9.62 15.02
N THR A 459 -7.13 -8.58 14.29
CA THR A 459 -7.53 -7.19 14.59
C THR A 459 -9.02 -6.96 14.39
N GLU A 460 -9.64 -7.53 13.35
CA GLU A 460 -11.07 -7.44 13.14
C GLU A 460 -11.85 -8.23 14.21
N ALA A 461 -11.36 -9.39 14.64
CA ALA A 461 -12.00 -10.14 15.73
C ALA A 461 -11.98 -9.36 17.06
N ILE A 462 -10.88 -8.66 17.37
CA ILE A 462 -10.79 -7.79 18.55
C ILE A 462 -11.79 -6.64 18.46
N VAL A 463 -11.85 -5.96 17.32
CA VAL A 463 -12.72 -4.77 17.13
C VAL A 463 -14.21 -5.14 17.11
N CYS A 464 -14.55 -6.33 16.59
CA CYS A 464 -15.93 -6.82 16.56
C CYS A 464 -16.40 -7.45 17.89
N ASP A 465 -15.50 -7.65 18.84
CA ASP A 465 -15.85 -8.13 20.19
C ASP A 465 -16.07 -6.93 21.14
N GLU A 466 -17.28 -6.77 21.66
CA GLU A 466 -17.66 -5.64 22.53
C GLU A 466 -16.81 -5.50 23.81
N LYS A 467 -16.22 -6.59 24.31
CA LYS A 467 -15.40 -6.59 25.53
C LYS A 467 -13.94 -6.23 25.24
N LEU A 468 -13.46 -6.60 24.05
CA LEU A 468 -12.06 -6.44 23.68
C LEU A 468 -11.81 -5.12 22.94
N ASN A 469 -12.81 -4.63 22.22
CA ASN A 469 -12.70 -3.37 21.47
C ASN A 469 -12.32 -2.20 22.38
N GLY A 470 -11.22 -1.52 22.07
CA GLY A 470 -10.70 -0.40 22.85
C GLY A 470 -10.04 -0.78 24.17
N THR A 471 -9.76 -2.08 24.42
CA THR A 471 -9.12 -2.56 25.64
C THR A 471 -7.94 -3.50 25.40
N VAL A 472 -7.80 -4.02 24.19
CA VAL A 472 -6.73 -4.95 23.80
C VAL A 472 -5.89 -4.31 22.68
N SER A 473 -4.58 -4.45 22.76
CA SER A 473 -3.66 -4.06 21.69
C SER A 473 -2.94 -5.27 21.11
N LEU A 474 -2.36 -5.08 19.91
CA LEU A 474 -1.61 -6.12 19.21
C LEU A 474 -0.23 -5.61 18.81
N VAL A 475 0.82 -6.40 19.05
CA VAL A 475 2.22 -6.15 18.69
C VAL A 475 2.71 -7.30 17.83
N THR A 476 3.30 -7.02 16.66
CA THR A 476 3.78 -8.06 15.74
C THR A 476 4.97 -7.60 14.89
N ASP A 477 5.81 -8.54 14.50
CA ASP A 477 6.82 -8.33 13.44
C ASP A 477 6.23 -8.50 12.02
N GLY A 478 4.96 -8.94 11.91
CA GLY A 478 4.17 -8.89 10.70
C GLY A 478 3.69 -7.47 10.36
N ARG A 479 2.70 -7.37 9.48
CA ARG A 479 2.10 -6.10 9.05
C ARG A 479 0.59 -6.10 9.27
N PHE A 480 -0.02 -4.95 9.04
CA PHE A 480 -1.46 -4.80 9.12
C PHE A 480 -2.06 -4.44 7.78
N SER A 481 -3.32 -4.84 7.58
CA SER A 481 -4.14 -4.28 6.52
C SER A 481 -4.32 -2.78 6.72
N GLY A 482 -4.41 -2.03 5.63
CA GLY A 482 -4.79 -0.61 5.71
C GLY A 482 -6.20 -0.39 6.28
N ALA A 483 -7.00 -1.45 6.40
CA ALA A 483 -8.33 -1.46 7.04
C ALA A 483 -8.29 -1.51 8.57
N THR A 484 -7.16 -1.85 9.17
CA THR A 484 -7.01 -2.10 10.60
C THR A 484 -7.40 -0.90 11.44
N ARG A 485 -8.17 -1.17 12.49
CA ARG A 485 -8.63 -0.24 13.53
C ARG A 485 -8.06 -0.65 14.88
N GLY A 486 -7.97 0.29 15.82
CA GLY A 486 -7.47 0.04 17.17
C GLY A 486 -5.95 0.10 17.28
N ALA A 487 -5.44 -0.27 18.45
CA ALA A 487 -4.02 -0.19 18.79
C ALA A 487 -3.25 -1.40 18.22
N ALA A 488 -2.81 -1.27 16.99
CA ALA A 488 -2.07 -2.27 16.25
C ALA A 488 -0.66 -1.76 15.92
N ILE A 489 0.35 -2.36 16.55
CA ILE A 489 1.77 -2.02 16.43
C ILE A 489 2.45 -3.13 15.62
N GLY A 490 2.83 -2.83 14.38
CA GLY A 490 3.44 -3.77 13.46
C GLY A 490 4.87 -3.41 13.06
N HIS A 491 5.42 -4.22 12.15
CA HIS A 491 6.75 -4.01 11.59
C HIS A 491 7.86 -4.03 12.66
N VAL A 492 7.62 -4.67 13.82
CA VAL A 492 8.61 -4.72 14.90
C VAL A 492 9.94 -5.25 14.39
N SER A 493 10.97 -4.45 14.54
CA SER A 493 12.31 -4.74 14.02
C SER A 493 13.38 -4.56 15.09
N PRO A 494 14.37 -5.47 15.11
CA PRO A 494 14.53 -6.67 14.30
C PRO A 494 13.42 -7.69 14.55
N GLU A 495 13.00 -8.42 13.48
CA GLU A 495 11.96 -9.45 13.59
C GLU A 495 12.39 -10.66 14.43
N ALA A 496 11.43 -11.40 14.96
CA ALA A 496 11.70 -12.57 15.81
C ALA A 496 12.54 -13.65 15.12
N ALA A 497 12.28 -13.92 13.82
CA ALA A 497 13.02 -14.91 13.06
C ALA A 497 14.50 -14.54 12.85
N SER A 498 14.84 -13.26 12.93
CA SER A 498 16.20 -12.73 12.89
C SER A 498 16.86 -12.59 14.28
N GLY A 499 16.20 -13.08 15.32
CA GLY A 499 16.69 -13.00 16.69
C GLY A 499 16.38 -11.68 17.40
N GLY A 500 15.43 -10.91 16.89
CA GLY A 500 14.94 -9.70 17.54
C GLY A 500 14.30 -9.96 18.91
N PRO A 501 14.22 -8.94 19.78
CA PRO A 501 13.74 -9.10 21.17
C PRO A 501 12.34 -9.72 21.28
N LEU A 502 11.49 -9.51 20.28
CA LEU A 502 10.15 -10.07 20.22
C LEU A 502 10.14 -11.60 20.33
N ALA A 503 11.20 -12.28 19.82
CA ALA A 503 11.34 -13.74 19.90
C ALA A 503 11.39 -14.26 21.35
N PHE A 504 11.79 -13.43 22.29
CA PHE A 504 12.11 -13.81 23.67
C PHE A 504 11.08 -13.32 24.70
N VAL A 505 10.01 -12.67 24.25
CA VAL A 505 8.86 -12.34 25.09
C VAL A 505 8.09 -13.61 25.43
N GLU A 506 7.67 -13.76 26.68
CA GLU A 506 6.84 -14.89 27.12
C GLU A 506 5.49 -14.39 27.63
N THR A 507 4.46 -15.23 27.54
CA THR A 507 3.14 -14.91 28.12
C THR A 507 3.26 -14.60 29.60
N GLY A 508 2.70 -13.44 30.03
CA GLY A 508 2.78 -12.92 31.38
C GLY A 508 3.87 -11.84 31.58
N ASP A 509 4.76 -11.60 30.59
CA ASP A 509 5.64 -10.44 30.61
C ASP A 509 4.80 -9.16 30.50
N ILE A 510 5.27 -8.03 31.01
CA ILE A 510 4.56 -6.77 30.94
C ILE A 510 5.17 -5.93 29.80
N ILE A 511 4.33 -5.56 28.84
CA ILE A 511 4.70 -4.64 27.75
C ILE A 511 4.07 -3.29 28.03
N ALA A 512 4.79 -2.21 27.69
CA ALA A 512 4.27 -0.85 27.69
C ALA A 512 4.63 -0.15 26.38
N TYR A 513 3.68 0.63 25.84
CA TYR A 513 3.94 1.52 24.71
C TYR A 513 3.30 2.89 24.91
N SER A 514 3.87 3.88 24.26
CA SER A 514 3.30 5.23 24.21
C SER A 514 3.55 5.84 22.84
N VAL A 515 2.47 6.21 22.16
CA VAL A 515 2.53 6.93 20.89
C VAL A 515 3.16 8.30 21.07
N GLU A 516 2.84 9.00 22.15
CA GLU A 516 3.37 10.34 22.40
C GLU A 516 4.89 10.31 22.67
N ARG A 517 5.33 9.37 23.51
CA ARG A 517 6.75 9.21 23.83
C ARG A 517 7.54 8.41 22.80
N ARG A 518 6.88 7.86 21.78
CA ARG A 518 7.50 7.00 20.76
C ARG A 518 8.20 5.78 21.34
N THR A 519 7.60 5.16 22.36
CA THR A 519 8.22 4.02 23.07
C THR A 519 7.46 2.72 22.88
N LEU A 520 8.20 1.59 22.86
CA LEU A 520 7.68 0.22 22.90
C LEU A 520 8.67 -0.66 23.66
N ASP A 521 8.32 -1.04 24.89
CA ASP A 521 9.23 -1.70 25.82
C ASP A 521 8.59 -2.89 26.55
N VAL A 522 9.41 -3.90 26.85
CA VAL A 522 9.15 -4.82 27.95
C VAL A 522 9.55 -4.10 29.25
N VAL A 523 8.61 -3.96 30.18
CA VAL A 523 8.80 -3.23 31.46
C VAL A 523 8.66 -4.13 32.68
N GLY A 524 8.36 -5.43 32.46
CA GLY A 524 8.27 -6.41 33.52
C GLY A 524 8.34 -7.85 33.03
N ILE A 525 8.66 -8.76 33.91
CA ILE A 525 8.77 -10.21 33.64
C ILE A 525 7.81 -10.96 34.53
N GLN A 526 6.98 -11.84 33.94
CA GLN A 526 6.01 -12.69 34.66
C GLN A 526 5.19 -11.91 35.69
N GLY A 527 4.60 -10.80 35.27
CA GLY A 527 3.74 -9.96 36.11
C GLY A 527 4.48 -9.03 37.10
N GLN A 528 5.81 -9.03 37.14
CA GLN A 528 6.60 -8.18 38.04
C GLN A 528 7.36 -7.11 37.25
N LYS A 529 7.15 -5.83 37.57
CA LYS A 529 7.98 -4.74 37.03
C LYS A 529 9.40 -4.87 37.53
N LEU A 530 10.37 -4.73 36.63
CA LEU A 530 11.78 -4.83 36.89
C LEU A 530 12.54 -3.62 36.31
N PRO A 531 13.70 -3.29 36.87
CA PRO A 531 14.60 -2.31 36.29
C PRO A 531 15.02 -2.73 34.84
N PRO A 532 15.28 -1.78 33.94
CA PRO A 532 15.63 -2.08 32.56
C PRO A 532 16.80 -3.04 32.39
N GLN A 533 17.82 -2.94 33.27
CA GLN A 533 18.99 -3.83 33.22
C GLN A 533 18.64 -5.28 33.57
N GLU A 534 17.72 -5.51 34.49
CA GLU A 534 17.28 -6.86 34.88
C GLU A 534 16.45 -7.48 33.75
N ILE A 535 15.57 -6.69 33.11
CA ILE A 535 14.81 -7.12 31.91
C ILE A 535 15.77 -7.51 30.80
N ALA A 536 16.76 -6.68 30.48
CA ALA A 536 17.77 -6.96 29.48
C ALA A 536 18.52 -8.28 29.76
N ASN A 537 18.88 -8.53 31.03
CA ASN A 537 19.54 -9.77 31.42
C ASN A 537 18.63 -11.01 31.23
N VAL A 538 17.34 -10.90 31.57
CA VAL A 538 16.39 -12.01 31.37
C VAL A 538 16.18 -12.28 29.89
N LEU A 539 15.97 -11.25 29.07
CA LEU A 539 15.82 -11.41 27.61
C LEU A 539 17.08 -12.03 26.99
N ALA A 540 18.27 -11.59 27.42
CA ALA A 540 19.53 -12.18 26.96
C ALA A 540 19.67 -13.67 27.35
N GLN A 541 19.30 -14.06 28.56
CA GLN A 541 19.29 -15.46 28.99
C GLN A 541 18.29 -16.31 28.17
N ARG A 542 17.12 -15.74 27.82
CA ARG A 542 16.16 -16.42 26.95
C ARG A 542 16.71 -16.56 25.53
N ALA A 543 17.47 -15.56 25.05
CA ALA A 543 18.12 -15.59 23.73
C ALA A 543 19.18 -16.69 23.59
N GLU A 544 19.82 -17.11 24.69
CA GLU A 544 20.76 -18.27 24.67
C GLU A 544 20.09 -19.57 24.21
N LYS A 545 18.77 -19.71 24.34
CA LYS A 545 17.99 -20.85 23.84
C LYS A 545 17.83 -20.85 22.32
N GLY A 546 18.15 -19.74 21.65
CA GLY A 546 17.96 -19.52 20.22
C GLY A 546 16.50 -19.24 19.83
N VAL A 547 16.30 -18.93 18.56
CA VAL A 547 14.98 -18.72 17.96
C VAL A 547 14.31 -20.04 17.61
N VAL A 548 12.97 -20.06 17.58
CA VAL A 548 12.22 -21.24 17.14
C VAL A 548 12.47 -21.51 15.66
N PRO A 549 12.98 -22.72 15.29
CA PRO A 549 13.21 -23.05 13.90
C PRO A 549 11.90 -23.04 13.09
N ARG A 550 11.92 -22.38 11.93
CA ARG A 550 10.76 -22.37 11.04
C ARG A 550 10.76 -23.56 10.08
N PRO A 551 9.58 -24.05 9.66
CA PRO A 551 9.49 -25.15 8.71
C PRO A 551 10.23 -24.85 7.40
N PRO A 552 10.82 -25.87 6.72
CA PRO A 552 11.46 -25.71 5.43
C PRO A 552 10.49 -25.15 4.39
N ARG A 553 10.92 -24.16 3.62
CA ARG A 553 10.14 -23.50 2.58
C ARG A 553 10.67 -23.87 1.19
N LYS A 554 9.85 -23.63 0.15
CA LYS A 554 10.20 -23.95 -1.25
C LYS A 554 9.84 -22.79 -2.18
N GLY A 555 10.40 -22.79 -3.39
CA GLY A 555 10.05 -21.89 -4.48
C GLY A 555 10.23 -20.40 -4.14
N LEU A 556 9.28 -19.57 -4.60
CA LEU A 556 9.26 -18.14 -4.39
C LEU A 556 9.31 -17.78 -2.89
N TYR A 557 8.53 -18.48 -2.08
CA TYR A 557 8.45 -18.24 -0.64
C TYR A 557 9.82 -18.44 0.06
N LYS A 558 10.56 -19.50 -0.29
CA LYS A 558 11.92 -19.70 0.22
C LYS A 558 12.85 -18.56 -0.23
N ARG A 559 12.82 -18.22 -1.53
CA ARG A 559 13.66 -17.15 -2.07
C ARG A 559 13.42 -15.84 -1.34
N TYR A 560 12.16 -15.43 -1.23
CA TYR A 560 11.80 -14.19 -0.55
C TYR A 560 12.29 -14.18 0.91
N THR A 561 11.90 -15.17 1.72
CA THR A 561 12.25 -15.19 3.16
C THR A 561 13.75 -15.33 3.44
N SER A 562 14.54 -15.83 2.46
CA SER A 562 16.00 -15.94 2.59
C SER A 562 16.74 -14.64 2.28
N HIS A 563 16.14 -13.75 1.47
CA HIS A 563 16.77 -12.53 0.97
C HIS A 563 16.04 -11.24 1.37
N ALA A 564 14.93 -11.36 2.09
CA ALA A 564 14.18 -10.17 2.51
C ALA A 564 15.00 -9.29 3.46
N LEU A 565 14.98 -8.00 3.20
CA LEU A 565 15.43 -6.95 4.13
C LEU A 565 14.47 -6.82 5.31
N SER A 566 14.88 -6.07 6.33
CA SER A 566 13.98 -5.75 7.45
C SER A 566 12.78 -4.92 7.00
N ALA A 567 11.74 -4.91 7.80
CA ALA A 567 10.57 -4.07 7.54
C ALA A 567 10.93 -2.58 7.50
N MET A 568 11.88 -2.13 8.31
CA MET A 568 12.36 -0.75 8.35
C MET A 568 13.15 -0.36 7.09
N GLU A 569 13.62 -1.33 6.32
CA GLU A 569 14.32 -1.15 5.04
C GLU A 569 13.43 -1.43 3.82
N GLY A 570 12.11 -1.58 4.03
CA GLY A 570 11.14 -1.79 2.96
C GLY A 570 10.83 -3.25 2.63
N ALA A 571 11.40 -4.22 3.34
CA ALA A 571 11.15 -5.67 3.17
C ALA A 571 11.26 -6.13 1.68
N GLY A 572 12.18 -5.52 0.92
CA GLY A 572 12.55 -5.93 -0.44
C GLY A 572 13.65 -6.99 -0.43
N TYR A 573 14.19 -7.31 -1.60
CA TYR A 573 15.39 -8.14 -1.67
C TYR A 573 16.64 -7.37 -1.25
N ASP A 574 17.58 -8.10 -0.65
CA ASP A 574 18.96 -7.67 -0.43
C ASP A 574 19.74 -7.97 -1.72
N ASP A 575 19.80 -6.97 -2.61
CA ASP A 575 20.44 -7.08 -3.94
C ASP A 575 21.94 -6.80 -3.87
#